data_d626e93e61cd1d0a59bf5b0b3ed90a47
#
_entry.id   d626e93e61cd1d0a59bf5b0b3ed90a47
#
_cell.length_a   1.000
_cell.length_b   1.000
_cell.length_c   1.000
_cell.angle_alpha   90.00
_cell.angle_beta   90.00
_cell.angle_gamma   90.00
#
_symmetry.space_group_name_H-M   'P 1'
#
loop_
_entity.id
_entity.type
_entity.pdbx_description
1 polymer ?
#
loop_
_entity_poly.entity_id
_entity_poly.type
_entity_poly.pdbx_seq_one_letter_code
_entity_poly.pdbx_strand_id
1 'polypeptide(L)'
;MTHSPIKPEKIAATAAVALEQALVVPALFQREGIDGYKGAANDTINVKVEGVLPFRTYDWRSGQIGGPNPNGGVRKAIEFDDYAEKTVAVSFGGNIYSAVKLTDEQRDFDLGGWAKLMTKQTEAIGRGLEREAVNHLTRQDYSVTLGGAVSGRDLRRTLIRARDVLNKFRIPAEGRVLLVGTDWEVELLSDEKLNLASNVGESEAVSALREASIGRRFGFDIVVSQEVPGDAAFALHRSAFIFATGAPTVPQSVTGGTASHNGVAIRYIQDYDANYLTDRNVVNTYKGFRSVQDQLLGVNETTDQAFVSTYEHFVRGIKLDLAATDDALPLSSGTGSTPESVELAAITGVGAVGA
;
A
#
# COMPACT_ATOMS: atom_id res chain seq x y z
N MET A 1 -42.24 -26.96 5.57
CA MET A 1 -40.98 -26.25 5.18
C MET A 1 -40.11 -26.17 6.43
N THR A 2 -39.02 -26.90 6.44
CA THR A 2 -38.04 -26.85 7.54
C THR A 2 -37.23 -25.56 7.41
N HIS A 3 -37.50 -24.57 8.25
CA HIS A 3 -36.64 -23.41 8.39
C HIS A 3 -35.30 -23.87 8.96
N SER A 4 -34.27 -23.87 8.14
CA SER A 4 -32.89 -24.02 8.61
C SER A 4 -32.42 -22.66 9.18
N PRO A 5 -32.14 -22.55 10.49
CA PRO A 5 -31.63 -21.30 11.04
C PRO A 5 -30.30 -20.93 10.35
N ILE A 6 -30.17 -19.69 9.89
CA ILE A 6 -28.94 -19.21 9.27
C ILE A 6 -27.90 -19.15 10.37
N LYS A 7 -26.83 -19.96 10.25
CA LYS A 7 -25.75 -19.98 11.23
C LYS A 7 -24.98 -18.64 11.18
N PRO A 8 -24.65 -18.03 12.33
CA PRO A 8 -23.89 -16.77 12.38
C PRO A 8 -22.56 -16.78 11.60
N GLU A 9 -21.91 -17.95 11.54
CA GLU A 9 -20.71 -18.17 10.75
C GLU A 9 -20.93 -17.96 9.24
N LYS A 10 -22.09 -18.38 8.71
CA LYS A 10 -22.43 -18.15 7.30
C LYS A 10 -22.67 -16.67 7.02
N ILE A 11 -23.28 -15.96 7.97
CA ILE A 11 -23.49 -14.52 7.88
C ILE A 11 -22.15 -13.81 7.85
N ALA A 12 -21.25 -14.16 8.78
CA ALA A 12 -19.90 -13.59 8.82
C ALA A 12 -19.10 -13.89 7.53
N ALA A 13 -19.21 -15.11 6.99
CA ALA A 13 -18.56 -15.48 5.74
C ALA A 13 -19.05 -14.64 4.55
N THR A 14 -20.37 -14.46 4.41
CA THR A 14 -20.94 -13.61 3.34
C THR A 14 -20.52 -12.16 3.52
N ALA A 15 -20.50 -11.65 4.74
CA ALA A 15 -20.06 -10.30 5.06
C ALA A 15 -18.55 -10.09 4.73
N ALA A 16 -17.69 -11.09 5.00
CA ALA A 16 -16.27 -11.01 4.67
C ALA A 16 -16.03 -10.92 3.15
N VAL A 17 -16.76 -11.69 2.35
CA VAL A 17 -16.70 -11.60 0.87
C VAL A 17 -17.19 -10.24 0.38
N ALA A 18 -18.31 -9.76 0.89
CA ALA A 18 -18.85 -8.45 0.50
C ALA A 18 -17.91 -7.30 0.92
N LEU A 19 -17.29 -7.41 2.08
CA LEU A 19 -16.29 -6.43 2.54
C LEU A 19 -15.06 -6.41 1.62
N GLU A 20 -14.54 -7.57 1.27
CA GLU A 20 -13.38 -7.68 0.38
C GLU A 20 -13.65 -7.03 -0.98
N GLN A 21 -14.82 -7.25 -1.55
CA GLN A 21 -15.22 -6.67 -2.84
C GLN A 21 -15.43 -5.15 -2.78
N ALA A 22 -15.72 -4.59 -1.60
CA ALA A 22 -15.92 -3.16 -1.41
C ALA A 22 -14.61 -2.38 -1.25
N LEU A 23 -13.47 -3.05 -0.99
CA LEU A 23 -12.19 -2.39 -0.75
C LEU A 23 -11.47 -2.09 -2.07
N VAL A 24 -11.10 -0.83 -2.28
CA VAL A 24 -10.31 -0.35 -3.44
C VAL A 24 -8.86 -0.13 -3.06
N VAL A 25 -8.58 0.81 -2.15
CA VAL A 25 -7.21 1.16 -1.73
C VAL A 25 -6.52 0.04 -0.96
N PRO A 26 -7.13 -0.57 0.07
CA PRO A 26 -6.51 -1.70 0.75
C PRO A 26 -6.32 -2.94 -0.14
N ALA A 27 -7.08 -3.04 -1.25
CA ALA A 27 -6.90 -4.11 -2.23
C ALA A 27 -5.59 -4.00 -3.01
N LEU A 28 -5.02 -2.80 -3.08
CA LEU A 28 -3.73 -2.55 -3.75
C LEU A 28 -2.53 -2.87 -2.87
N PHE A 29 -2.72 -3.03 -1.57
CA PHE A 29 -1.67 -3.33 -0.60
C PHE A 29 -1.40 -4.84 -0.51
N GLN A 30 -0.23 -5.19 -0.02
CA GLN A 30 0.05 -6.57 0.35
C GLN A 30 -0.82 -6.93 1.56
N ARG A 31 -1.60 -8.01 1.43
CA ARG A 31 -2.54 -8.45 2.46
C ARG A 31 -1.92 -9.55 3.31
N GLU A 32 -2.03 -9.40 4.62
CA GLU A 32 -1.62 -10.39 5.60
C GLU A 32 -2.80 -10.77 6.50
N GLY A 33 -3.04 -12.07 6.66
CA GLY A 33 -4.11 -12.59 7.49
C GLY A 33 -3.64 -12.92 8.92
N ILE A 34 -4.55 -12.86 9.88
CA ILE A 34 -4.26 -13.09 11.30
C ILE A 34 -4.02 -14.57 11.66
N ASP A 35 -4.35 -15.52 10.78
CA ASP A 35 -4.38 -16.95 11.12
C ASP A 35 -3.02 -17.53 11.55
N GLY A 36 -1.91 -16.90 11.16
CA GLY A 36 -0.55 -17.25 11.61
C GLY A 36 -0.11 -16.61 12.93
N TYR A 37 -0.94 -15.75 13.54
CA TYR A 37 -0.48 -14.81 14.58
C TYR A 37 -1.22 -14.92 15.91
N LYS A 38 -2.02 -15.96 16.09
CA LYS A 38 -2.71 -16.22 17.37
C LYS A 38 -1.69 -16.46 18.47
N GLY A 39 -1.59 -15.52 19.41
CA GLY A 39 -0.67 -15.59 20.55
C GLY A 39 0.61 -14.75 20.38
N ALA A 40 0.71 -13.90 19.36
CA ALA A 40 1.82 -12.96 19.22
C ALA A 40 1.83 -11.95 20.38
N ALA A 41 3.01 -11.73 20.95
CA ALA A 41 3.19 -10.72 21.99
C ALA A 41 2.99 -9.31 21.42
N ASN A 42 2.32 -8.42 22.17
CA ASN A 42 2.11 -7.01 21.82
C ASN A 42 1.27 -6.74 20.56
N ASP A 43 0.35 -7.62 20.20
CA ASP A 43 -0.56 -7.43 19.03
C ASP A 43 0.18 -7.07 17.73
N THR A 44 1.42 -7.57 17.58
CA THR A 44 2.30 -7.22 16.48
C THR A 44 2.56 -8.43 15.59
N ILE A 45 2.36 -8.24 14.31
CA ILE A 45 2.67 -9.18 13.25
C ILE A 45 4.03 -8.83 12.67
N ASN A 46 4.94 -9.78 12.63
CA ASN A 46 6.23 -9.60 12.00
C ASN A 46 6.20 -10.18 10.57
N VAL A 47 6.18 -9.30 9.58
CA VAL A 47 6.27 -9.68 8.17
C VAL A 47 7.75 -9.68 7.77
N LYS A 48 8.22 -10.78 7.22
CA LYS A 48 9.61 -10.89 6.75
C LYS A 48 9.77 -10.18 5.42
N VAL A 49 10.78 -9.34 5.32
CA VAL A 49 11.23 -8.69 4.09
C VAL A 49 12.62 -9.18 3.78
N GLU A 50 12.85 -9.58 2.53
CA GLU A 50 14.15 -10.06 2.10
C GLU A 50 15.21 -8.96 2.21
N GLY A 51 16.36 -9.30 2.79
CA GLY A 51 17.52 -8.42 2.87
C GLY A 51 18.26 -8.37 1.52
N VAL A 52 19.10 -7.37 1.37
CA VAL A 52 19.97 -7.19 0.19
C VAL A 52 21.40 -7.55 0.57
N LEU A 53 22.07 -8.34 -0.27
CA LEU A 53 23.48 -8.67 -0.11
C LEU A 53 24.33 -7.88 -1.11
N PRO A 54 25.48 -7.32 -0.68
CA PRO A 54 26.41 -6.69 -1.60
C PRO A 54 27.14 -7.76 -2.43
N PHE A 55 27.49 -7.42 -3.65
CA PHE A 55 28.39 -8.23 -4.46
C PHE A 55 29.81 -7.68 -4.38
N ARG A 56 30.80 -8.59 -4.54
CA ARG A 56 32.23 -8.23 -4.53
C ARG A 56 32.89 -8.84 -5.73
N THR A 57 33.80 -8.09 -6.33
CA THR A 57 34.66 -8.58 -7.43
C THR A 57 36.01 -9.04 -6.88
N TYR A 58 36.45 -10.21 -7.26
CA TYR A 58 37.75 -10.74 -6.89
C TYR A 58 38.59 -10.98 -8.14
N ASP A 59 39.65 -10.19 -8.30
CA ASP A 59 40.59 -10.43 -9.36
C ASP A 59 41.61 -11.54 -8.95
N TRP A 60 41.43 -12.72 -9.50
CA TRP A 60 42.27 -13.85 -9.21
C TRP A 60 43.71 -13.70 -9.70
N ARG A 61 44.01 -12.76 -10.60
CA ARG A 61 45.38 -12.45 -11.11
C ARG A 61 46.09 -11.47 -10.21
N SER A 62 45.44 -10.44 -9.73
CA SER A 62 46.04 -9.46 -8.83
C SER A 62 45.91 -9.83 -7.36
N GLY A 63 45.01 -10.79 -7.03
CA GLY A 63 44.78 -11.22 -5.65
C GLY A 63 44.18 -10.18 -4.76
N GLN A 64 43.50 -9.16 -5.33
CA GLN A 64 42.86 -8.08 -4.57
C GLN A 64 41.35 -8.06 -4.75
N ILE A 65 40.68 -7.68 -3.65
CA ILE A 65 39.29 -7.26 -3.66
C ILE A 65 39.32 -5.76 -3.98
N GLY A 66 38.70 -5.35 -5.10
CA GLY A 66 38.51 -3.95 -5.44
C GLY A 66 39.72 -3.18 -5.93
N GLY A 67 40.32 -3.61 -7.04
CA GLY A 67 41.29 -2.84 -7.78
C GLY A 67 42.67 -3.48 -7.98
N PRO A 68 43.52 -2.97 -8.90
CA PRO A 68 44.79 -3.59 -9.22
C PRO A 68 45.78 -3.47 -8.04
N ASN A 69 46.39 -4.58 -7.67
CA ASN A 69 47.42 -4.62 -6.65
C ASN A 69 48.77 -4.20 -7.26
N PRO A 70 49.34 -3.02 -6.89
CA PRO A 70 50.63 -2.60 -7.41
C PRO A 70 51.78 -3.49 -6.99
N ASN A 71 51.62 -4.35 -5.97
CA ASN A 71 52.71 -5.17 -5.41
C ASN A 71 52.58 -6.66 -5.63
N GLY A 72 51.78 -7.12 -6.57
CA GLY A 72 51.51 -8.50 -7.00
C GLY A 72 52.01 -9.63 -6.11
N GLY A 73 51.13 -10.51 -5.65
CA GLY A 73 51.57 -11.81 -5.21
C GLY A 73 50.96 -12.42 -3.97
N VAL A 74 50.15 -11.75 -3.16
CA VAL A 74 49.48 -12.40 -2.03
C VAL A 74 47.99 -12.42 -2.25
N ARG A 75 47.40 -13.64 -2.40
CA ARG A 75 45.94 -13.79 -2.41
C ARG A 75 45.35 -13.32 -1.07
N LYS A 76 44.44 -12.34 -1.11
CA LYS A 76 43.65 -11.95 0.06
C LYS A 76 42.52 -12.95 0.28
N ALA A 77 42.16 -13.16 1.53
CA ALA A 77 40.96 -13.92 1.85
C ALA A 77 39.71 -13.17 1.35
N ILE A 78 38.71 -13.93 0.90
CA ILE A 78 37.40 -13.37 0.59
C ILE A 78 36.74 -12.89 1.89
N GLU A 79 36.00 -11.81 1.80
CA GLU A 79 35.19 -11.30 2.90
C GLU A 79 33.81 -11.92 2.84
N PHE A 80 33.30 -12.36 3.99
CA PHE A 80 31.95 -12.89 4.13
C PHE A 80 31.06 -11.81 4.70
N ASP A 81 29.90 -11.64 4.09
CA ASP A 81 28.89 -10.71 4.56
C ASP A 81 27.84 -11.47 5.39
N ASP A 82 27.40 -10.85 6.47
CA ASP A 82 26.31 -11.39 7.29
C ASP A 82 24.96 -11.09 6.62
N TYR A 83 24.19 -12.13 6.35
CA TYR A 83 22.83 -11.97 5.84
C TYR A 83 21.83 -11.88 6.99
N ALA A 84 21.13 -10.77 7.07
CA ALA A 84 20.05 -10.60 8.02
C ALA A 84 18.71 -10.43 7.27
N GLU A 85 17.75 -11.29 7.56
CA GLU A 85 16.37 -11.08 7.17
C GLU A 85 15.78 -9.93 8.02
N LYS A 86 15.14 -8.99 7.36
CA LYS A 86 14.44 -7.91 8.05
C LYS A 86 13.01 -8.31 8.34
N THR A 87 12.55 -7.98 9.52
CA THR A 87 11.15 -8.12 9.90
C THR A 87 10.51 -6.74 10.04
N VAL A 88 9.42 -6.53 9.31
CA VAL A 88 8.59 -5.33 9.46
C VAL A 88 7.47 -5.65 10.44
N ALA A 89 7.48 -4.99 11.57
CA ALA A 89 6.46 -5.15 12.60
C ALA A 89 5.20 -4.36 12.21
N VAL A 90 4.10 -5.07 11.98
CA VAL A 90 2.78 -4.49 11.76
C VAL A 90 1.97 -4.66 13.04
N SER A 91 1.71 -3.58 13.75
CA SER A 91 0.85 -3.59 14.93
C SER A 91 -0.59 -3.30 14.56
N PHE A 92 -1.53 -3.97 15.24
CA PHE A 92 -2.94 -3.63 15.10
C PHE A 92 -3.21 -2.30 15.81
N GLY A 93 -3.54 -1.26 15.04
CA GLY A 93 -3.74 0.10 15.53
C GLY A 93 -5.18 0.42 15.97
N GLY A 94 -6.00 -0.60 16.21
CA GLY A 94 -7.36 -0.39 16.70
C GLY A 94 -8.40 -1.30 16.07
N ASN A 95 -9.65 -1.02 16.41
CA ASN A 95 -10.82 -1.80 16.00
C ASN A 95 -11.80 -0.87 15.27
N ILE A 96 -12.18 -1.23 14.07
CA ILE A 96 -13.27 -0.56 13.35
C ILE A 96 -14.54 -1.34 13.61
N TYR A 97 -15.58 -0.67 14.02
CA TYR A 97 -16.85 -1.31 14.32
C TYR A 97 -18.05 -0.53 13.78
N SER A 98 -19.10 -1.26 13.50
CA SER A 98 -20.44 -0.73 13.26
C SER A 98 -21.41 -1.44 14.21
N ALA A 99 -22.10 -0.66 15.04
CA ALA A 99 -23.01 -1.19 16.03
C ALA A 99 -24.40 -0.57 15.85
N VAL A 100 -25.42 -1.40 15.92
CA VAL A 100 -26.83 -0.98 15.80
C VAL A 100 -27.62 -1.59 16.94
N LYS A 101 -28.55 -0.79 17.50
CA LYS A 101 -29.56 -1.21 18.45
C LYS A 101 -30.92 -1.19 17.76
N LEU A 102 -31.71 -2.21 17.98
CA LEU A 102 -33.08 -2.31 17.51
C LEU A 102 -33.98 -2.61 18.68
N THR A 103 -35.06 -1.84 18.83
CA THR A 103 -36.10 -2.18 19.80
C THR A 103 -36.95 -3.34 19.25
N ASP A 104 -37.68 -4.03 20.16
CA ASP A 104 -38.54 -5.13 19.76
C ASP A 104 -39.59 -4.66 18.77
N GLU A 105 -40.16 -3.45 18.95
CA GLU A 105 -41.17 -2.87 18.06
C GLU A 105 -40.58 -2.58 16.67
N GLN A 106 -39.35 -2.05 16.59
CA GLN A 106 -38.70 -1.77 15.31
C GLN A 106 -38.40 -3.07 14.55
N ARG A 107 -38.01 -4.12 15.27
CA ARG A 107 -37.75 -5.43 14.66
C ARG A 107 -39.03 -6.05 14.09
N ASP A 108 -40.14 -5.99 14.84
CA ASP A 108 -41.36 -6.70 14.50
C ASP A 108 -42.23 -5.94 13.50
N PHE A 109 -42.18 -4.61 13.48
CA PHE A 109 -43.08 -3.79 12.69
C PHE A 109 -42.40 -2.97 11.57
N ASP A 110 -41.15 -2.58 11.71
CA ASP A 110 -40.53 -1.56 10.83
C ASP A 110 -39.43 -2.13 9.92
N LEU A 111 -38.79 -3.23 10.26
CA LEU A 111 -37.57 -3.63 9.56
C LEU A 111 -37.81 -4.73 8.52
N GLY A 112 -37.46 -4.44 7.28
CA GLY A 112 -37.46 -5.40 6.18
C GLY A 112 -36.37 -6.48 6.24
N GLY A 113 -35.83 -6.77 7.45
CA GLY A 113 -34.95 -7.89 7.72
C GLY A 113 -33.50 -7.56 8.07
N TRP A 114 -32.90 -8.38 8.92
CA TRP A 114 -31.51 -8.30 9.37
C TRP A 114 -30.46 -8.29 8.24
N ALA A 115 -30.77 -8.93 7.11
CA ALA A 115 -29.84 -9.00 5.98
C ALA A 115 -29.49 -7.63 5.40
N LYS A 116 -30.49 -6.75 5.27
CA LYS A 116 -30.26 -5.36 4.79
C LYS A 116 -29.40 -4.55 5.75
N LEU A 117 -29.64 -4.72 7.06
CA LEU A 117 -28.88 -4.05 8.09
C LEU A 117 -27.42 -4.48 8.07
N MET A 118 -27.17 -5.78 7.97
CA MET A 118 -25.82 -6.36 7.86
C MET A 118 -25.05 -5.81 6.66
N THR A 119 -25.69 -5.70 5.51
CA THR A 119 -25.06 -5.10 4.32
C THR A 119 -24.62 -3.67 4.60
N LYS A 120 -25.48 -2.86 5.24
CA LYS A 120 -25.14 -1.47 5.57
C LYS A 120 -24.02 -1.36 6.61
N GLN A 121 -23.96 -2.25 7.59
CA GLN A 121 -22.86 -2.31 8.55
C GLN A 121 -21.55 -2.73 7.88
N THR A 122 -21.59 -3.69 6.98
CA THR A 122 -20.41 -4.13 6.21
C THR A 122 -19.89 -3.02 5.31
N GLU A 123 -20.77 -2.31 4.59
CA GLU A 123 -20.41 -1.12 3.81
C GLU A 123 -19.78 -0.01 4.68
N ALA A 124 -20.30 0.20 5.90
CA ALA A 124 -19.74 1.19 6.83
C ALA A 124 -18.33 0.83 7.30
N ILE A 125 -18.06 -0.46 7.55
CA ILE A 125 -16.72 -0.95 7.89
C ILE A 125 -15.79 -0.81 6.68
N GLY A 126 -16.26 -1.14 5.47
CA GLY A 126 -15.49 -0.94 4.23
C GLY A 126 -15.04 0.50 4.07
N ARG A 127 -15.95 1.46 4.18
CA ARG A 127 -15.59 2.90 4.14
C ARG A 127 -14.62 3.30 5.24
N GLY A 128 -14.76 2.73 6.44
CA GLY A 128 -13.82 2.97 7.55
C GLY A 128 -12.41 2.47 7.24
N LEU A 129 -12.28 1.28 6.67
CA LEU A 129 -10.99 0.71 6.25
C LEU A 129 -10.37 1.49 5.09
N GLU A 130 -11.17 1.90 4.10
CA GLU A 130 -10.73 2.77 2.99
C GLU A 130 -10.13 4.07 3.51
N ARG A 131 -10.87 4.78 4.35
CA ARG A 131 -10.43 6.05 4.93
C ARG A 131 -9.14 5.91 5.74
N GLU A 132 -9.00 4.83 6.51
CA GLU A 132 -7.78 4.57 7.28
C GLU A 132 -6.59 4.23 6.38
N ALA A 133 -6.81 3.47 5.31
CA ALA A 133 -5.78 3.19 4.30
C ALA A 133 -5.30 4.48 3.63
N VAL A 134 -6.23 5.35 3.21
CA VAL A 134 -5.90 6.66 2.62
C VAL A 134 -5.19 7.56 3.61
N ASN A 135 -5.63 7.60 4.87
CA ASN A 135 -4.95 8.36 5.91
C ASN A 135 -3.51 7.89 6.12
N HIS A 136 -3.29 6.57 6.14
CA HIS A 136 -1.94 6.02 6.28
C HIS A 136 -1.07 6.38 5.07
N LEU A 137 -1.60 6.25 3.87
CA LEU A 137 -0.94 6.59 2.61
C LEU A 137 -0.60 8.08 2.52
N THR A 138 -1.51 8.97 2.93
CA THR A 138 -1.31 10.41 2.87
C THR A 138 -0.31 10.92 3.92
N ARG A 139 -0.27 10.28 5.10
CA ARG A 139 0.66 10.64 6.20
C ARG A 139 2.05 10.05 6.06
N GLN A 140 2.25 9.15 5.10
CA GLN A 140 3.57 8.58 4.86
C GLN A 140 4.54 9.64 4.37
N ASP A 141 5.75 9.64 4.92
CA ASP A 141 6.85 10.46 4.43
C ASP A 141 7.42 9.84 3.16
N TYR A 142 7.16 10.51 2.03
CA TYR A 142 7.67 10.08 0.73
C TYR A 142 9.04 10.69 0.48
N SER A 143 10.01 9.87 0.13
CA SER A 143 11.35 10.32 -0.24
C SER A 143 11.34 11.22 -1.49
N VAL A 144 10.34 11.05 -2.37
CA VAL A 144 10.17 11.83 -3.60
C VAL A 144 8.73 12.29 -3.74
N THR A 145 8.58 13.60 -4.01
CA THR A 145 7.30 14.20 -4.42
C THR A 145 7.51 14.89 -5.76
N LEU A 146 6.70 14.55 -6.75
CA LEU A 146 6.75 15.17 -8.07
C LEU A 146 5.57 16.13 -8.25
N GLY A 147 5.84 17.33 -8.72
CA GLY A 147 4.83 18.31 -9.07
C GLY A 147 4.06 17.89 -10.31
N GLY A 148 2.73 18.05 -10.24
CA GLY A 148 1.83 17.86 -11.38
C GLY A 148 1.83 19.05 -12.33
N ALA A 149 0.96 19.00 -13.31
CA ALA A 149 0.87 19.99 -14.38
C ALA A 149 0.00 21.19 -14.01
N VAL A 150 0.37 21.98 -13.02
CA VAL A 150 -0.27 23.28 -12.88
C VAL A 150 0.33 24.23 -13.89
N SER A 151 -0.52 24.82 -14.74
CA SER A 151 -0.21 25.85 -15.76
C SER A 151 1.01 25.53 -16.67
N GLY A 152 0.86 24.53 -17.51
CA GLY A 152 1.76 24.30 -18.65
C GLY A 152 2.72 23.12 -18.52
N ARG A 153 2.72 22.38 -17.41
CA ARG A 153 3.43 21.09 -17.34
C ARG A 153 2.64 20.01 -18.06
N ASP A 154 3.33 19.19 -18.82
CA ASP A 154 2.77 18.03 -19.50
C ASP A 154 2.61 16.89 -18.47
N LEU A 155 1.37 16.57 -18.12
CA LEU A 155 1.01 15.50 -17.18
C LEU A 155 1.66 14.16 -17.57
N ARG A 156 1.73 13.90 -18.85
CA ARG A 156 2.43 12.73 -19.40
C ARG A 156 3.91 12.70 -19.01
N ARG A 157 4.58 13.85 -19.00
CA ARG A 157 5.97 13.96 -18.59
C ARG A 157 6.15 13.66 -17.11
N THR A 158 5.22 14.08 -16.27
CA THR A 158 5.22 13.76 -14.83
C THR A 158 5.08 12.26 -14.60
N LEU A 159 4.19 11.57 -15.33
CA LEU A 159 4.04 10.12 -15.23
C LEU A 159 5.28 9.36 -15.73
N ILE A 160 5.89 9.80 -16.81
CA ILE A 160 7.14 9.23 -17.34
C ILE A 160 8.27 9.43 -16.31
N ARG A 161 8.34 10.60 -15.67
CA ARG A 161 9.33 10.88 -14.63
C ARG A 161 9.11 10.03 -13.37
N ALA A 162 7.85 9.83 -12.94
CA ALA A 162 7.53 8.92 -11.86
C ALA A 162 8.01 7.48 -12.15
N ARG A 163 7.83 7.03 -13.39
CA ARG A 163 8.36 5.74 -13.84
C ARG A 163 9.89 5.69 -13.81
N ASP A 164 10.57 6.75 -14.25
CA ASP A 164 12.03 6.85 -14.23
C ASP A 164 12.57 6.76 -12.79
N VAL A 165 11.98 7.49 -11.86
CA VAL A 165 12.35 7.45 -10.44
C VAL A 165 12.18 6.04 -9.86
N LEU A 166 11.06 5.36 -10.11
CA LEU A 166 10.87 3.98 -9.66
C LEU A 166 11.85 3.00 -10.31
N ASN A 167 12.27 3.24 -11.55
CA ASN A 167 13.32 2.43 -12.20
C ASN A 167 14.68 2.64 -11.54
N LYS A 168 15.02 3.89 -11.19
CA LYS A 168 16.26 4.22 -10.46
C LYS A 168 16.27 3.62 -9.07
N PHE A 169 15.11 3.52 -8.44
CA PHE A 169 14.93 2.79 -7.18
C PHE A 169 14.96 1.26 -7.36
N ARG A 170 15.10 0.76 -8.59
CA ARG A 170 15.14 -0.67 -8.92
C ARG A 170 13.88 -1.44 -8.51
N ILE A 171 12.75 -0.76 -8.41
CA ILE A 171 11.47 -1.39 -8.12
C ILE A 171 10.97 -2.14 -9.36
N PRO A 172 10.48 -3.38 -9.24
CA PRO A 172 9.95 -4.15 -10.38
C PRO A 172 8.89 -3.39 -11.18
N ALA A 173 8.86 -3.58 -12.49
CA ALA A 173 7.87 -2.92 -13.36
C ALA A 173 6.47 -3.57 -13.27
N GLU A 174 6.42 -4.82 -12.85
CA GLU A 174 5.19 -5.55 -12.59
C GLU A 174 4.58 -5.13 -11.24
N GLY A 175 3.26 -5.01 -11.17
CA GLY A 175 2.57 -4.64 -9.92
C GLY A 175 2.67 -3.16 -9.54
N ARG A 176 3.09 -2.29 -10.46
CA ARG A 176 3.05 -0.84 -10.25
C ARG A 176 1.64 -0.32 -10.49
N VAL A 177 1.14 0.44 -9.54
CA VAL A 177 -0.20 1.03 -9.55
C VAL A 177 -0.07 2.54 -9.41
N LEU A 178 -0.90 3.27 -10.12
CA LEU A 178 -1.09 4.70 -9.95
C LEU A 178 -2.48 4.92 -9.34
N LEU A 179 -2.51 5.24 -8.06
CA LEU A 179 -3.73 5.60 -7.34
C LEU A 179 -3.93 7.12 -7.47
N VAL A 180 -5.07 7.53 -7.98
CA VAL A 180 -5.35 8.94 -8.29
C VAL A 180 -6.60 9.45 -7.59
N GLY A 181 -6.58 10.72 -7.22
CA GLY A 181 -7.75 11.46 -6.78
C GLY A 181 -8.60 11.95 -7.95
N THR A 182 -9.73 12.55 -7.66
CA THR A 182 -10.74 12.97 -8.66
C THR A 182 -10.24 14.06 -9.60
N ASP A 183 -9.43 15.00 -9.13
CA ASP A 183 -8.93 16.09 -9.97
C ASP A 183 -7.87 15.57 -10.96
N TRP A 184 -7.05 14.60 -10.52
CA TRP A 184 -6.14 13.87 -11.39
C TRP A 184 -6.88 13.09 -12.48
N GLU A 185 -8.02 12.48 -12.14
CA GLU A 185 -8.85 11.78 -13.12
C GLU A 185 -9.33 12.73 -14.21
N VAL A 186 -9.84 13.90 -13.82
CA VAL A 186 -10.29 14.94 -14.76
C VAL A 186 -9.16 15.38 -15.68
N GLU A 187 -7.99 15.65 -15.14
CA GLU A 187 -6.83 16.06 -15.93
C GLU A 187 -6.35 14.95 -16.88
N LEU A 188 -6.31 13.68 -16.43
CA LEU A 188 -5.95 12.54 -17.27
C LEU A 188 -6.95 12.30 -18.41
N LEU A 189 -8.24 12.48 -18.16
CA LEU A 189 -9.28 12.35 -19.18
C LEU A 189 -9.34 13.57 -20.12
N SER A 190 -8.91 14.73 -19.67
CA SER A 190 -8.87 15.96 -20.45
C SER A 190 -7.64 16.06 -21.37
N ASP A 191 -6.58 15.29 -21.09
CA ASP A 191 -5.37 15.30 -21.93
C ASP A 191 -5.64 14.63 -23.27
N GLU A 192 -5.78 15.47 -24.31
CA GLU A 192 -6.02 15.03 -25.68
C GLU A 192 -4.96 14.04 -26.18
N LYS A 193 -3.70 14.24 -25.80
CA LYS A 193 -2.59 13.38 -26.23
C LYS A 193 -2.65 11.97 -25.64
N LEU A 194 -3.31 11.82 -24.48
CA LEU A 194 -3.51 10.52 -23.83
C LEU A 194 -4.72 9.77 -24.39
N ASN A 195 -5.68 10.48 -24.99
CA ASN A 195 -6.98 9.92 -25.37
C ASN A 195 -7.20 9.83 -26.89
N LEU A 196 -6.30 10.39 -27.71
CA LEU A 196 -6.40 10.27 -29.15
C LEU A 196 -6.22 8.81 -29.62
N ALA A 197 -7.15 8.33 -30.43
CA ALA A 197 -7.11 6.99 -31.02
C ALA A 197 -5.83 6.71 -31.82
N SER A 198 -5.25 7.72 -32.45
CA SER A 198 -3.97 7.61 -33.15
C SER A 198 -2.78 7.29 -32.26
N ASN A 199 -2.86 7.62 -30.94
CA ASN A 199 -1.78 7.43 -29.99
C ASN A 199 -1.94 6.16 -29.15
N VAL A 200 -3.18 5.77 -28.84
CA VAL A 200 -3.48 4.70 -27.87
C VAL A 200 -4.18 3.50 -28.47
N GLY A 201 -4.67 3.62 -29.71
CA GLY A 201 -5.48 2.60 -30.37
C GLY A 201 -6.98 2.85 -30.21
N GLU A 202 -7.75 2.36 -31.18
CA GLU A 202 -9.18 2.63 -31.26
C GLU A 202 -9.99 2.05 -30.12
N SER A 203 -9.69 0.85 -29.68
CA SER A 203 -10.39 0.18 -28.57
C SER A 203 -10.23 0.91 -27.26
N GLU A 204 -9.05 1.41 -26.93
CA GLU A 204 -8.78 2.12 -25.69
C GLU A 204 -9.33 3.54 -25.68
N ALA A 205 -9.31 4.22 -26.83
CA ALA A 205 -9.94 5.52 -26.97
C ALA A 205 -11.47 5.44 -26.82
N VAL A 206 -12.09 4.40 -27.35
CA VAL A 206 -13.53 4.15 -27.19
C VAL A 206 -13.89 3.83 -25.73
N SER A 207 -13.07 3.05 -25.02
CA SER A 207 -13.28 2.75 -23.60
C SER A 207 -13.15 4.01 -22.74
N ALA A 208 -12.16 4.86 -23.01
CA ALA A 208 -12.00 6.13 -22.29
C ALA A 208 -13.20 7.07 -22.50
N LEU A 209 -13.74 7.13 -23.72
CA LEU A 209 -14.89 7.98 -24.03
C LEU A 209 -16.22 7.44 -23.48
N ARG A 210 -16.40 6.12 -23.41
CA ARG A 210 -17.66 5.51 -22.97
C ARG A 210 -17.73 5.25 -21.48
N GLU A 211 -16.64 4.78 -20.89
CA GLU A 211 -16.60 4.22 -19.55
C GLU A 211 -15.75 5.06 -18.60
N ALA A 212 -15.13 6.16 -19.09
CA ALA A 212 -14.13 6.94 -18.35
C ALA A 212 -12.99 6.07 -17.78
N SER A 213 -12.73 4.92 -18.43
CA SER A 213 -11.67 4.01 -18.02
C SER A 213 -10.33 4.45 -18.59
N ILE A 214 -9.39 4.78 -17.73
CA ILE A 214 -8.05 5.22 -18.13
C ILE A 214 -7.16 4.02 -18.47
N GLY A 215 -7.45 2.86 -17.88
CA GLY A 215 -6.70 1.63 -18.12
C GLY A 215 -5.24 1.70 -17.68
N ARG A 216 -4.36 0.94 -18.35
CA ARG A 216 -2.92 0.93 -18.07
C ARG A 216 -2.20 1.96 -18.95
N ARG A 217 -1.48 2.90 -18.30
CA ARG A 217 -0.69 3.94 -18.99
C ARG A 217 0.71 4.02 -18.41
N PHE A 218 1.71 4.20 -19.27
CA PHE A 218 3.13 4.33 -18.90
C PHE A 218 3.67 3.25 -17.94
N GLY A 219 3.04 2.06 -17.95
CA GLY A 219 3.44 0.94 -17.10
C GLY A 219 2.79 0.93 -15.72
N PHE A 220 1.83 1.82 -15.45
CA PHE A 220 1.00 1.84 -14.26
C PHE A 220 -0.42 1.36 -14.55
N ASP A 221 -0.97 0.57 -13.66
CA ASP A 221 -2.39 0.29 -13.60
C ASP A 221 -3.07 1.45 -12.85
N ILE A 222 -3.90 2.24 -13.54
CA ILE A 222 -4.49 3.44 -12.96
C ILE A 222 -5.78 3.07 -12.23
N VAL A 223 -5.85 3.44 -10.95
CA VAL A 223 -7.02 3.22 -10.09
C VAL A 223 -7.47 4.55 -9.52
N VAL A 224 -8.73 4.87 -9.70
CA VAL A 224 -9.35 6.08 -9.15
C VAL A 224 -10.00 5.76 -7.81
N SER A 225 -9.78 6.59 -6.79
CA SER A 225 -10.47 6.49 -5.52
C SER A 225 -11.01 7.84 -5.09
N GLN A 226 -12.28 7.87 -4.70
CA GLN A 226 -12.96 9.08 -4.23
C GLN A 226 -12.54 9.50 -2.81
N GLU A 227 -11.92 8.61 -2.06
CA GLU A 227 -11.43 8.88 -0.70
C GLU A 227 -10.03 9.54 -0.71
N VAL A 228 -9.30 9.46 -1.82
CA VAL A 228 -8.00 10.13 -2.00
C VAL A 228 -8.24 11.62 -2.26
N PRO A 229 -7.43 12.53 -1.65
CA PRO A 229 -7.50 13.97 -1.97
C PRO A 229 -7.41 14.19 -3.47
N GLY A 230 -8.28 15.06 -4.01
CA GLY A 230 -8.44 15.25 -5.44
C GLY A 230 -7.14 15.61 -6.17
N ASP A 231 -6.34 16.46 -5.55
CA ASP A 231 -5.05 16.97 -6.04
C ASP A 231 -3.88 16.00 -5.88
N ALA A 232 -4.04 14.92 -5.12
CA ALA A 232 -3.00 13.95 -4.85
C ALA A 232 -3.10 12.70 -5.73
N ALA A 233 -1.95 12.17 -6.15
CA ALA A 233 -1.83 10.85 -6.72
C ALA A 233 -0.61 10.13 -6.13
N PHE A 234 -0.63 8.81 -6.16
CA PHE A 234 0.42 7.98 -5.58
C PHE A 234 0.83 6.90 -6.57
N ALA A 235 2.08 6.97 -7.03
CA ALA A 235 2.66 5.90 -7.84
C ALA A 235 3.32 4.89 -6.91
N LEU A 236 2.74 3.70 -6.79
CA LEU A 236 3.09 2.71 -5.78
C LEU A 236 3.41 1.36 -6.44
N HIS A 237 4.26 0.59 -5.79
CA HIS A 237 4.30 -0.85 -6.00
C HIS A 237 3.40 -1.54 -4.96
N ARG A 238 2.73 -2.63 -5.32
CA ARG A 238 1.79 -3.35 -4.43
C ARG A 238 2.41 -3.76 -3.08
N SER A 239 3.71 -4.00 -3.04
CA SER A 239 4.44 -4.32 -1.81
C SER A 239 4.86 -3.10 -0.98
N ALA A 240 4.48 -1.87 -1.37
CA ALA A 240 4.86 -0.65 -0.65
C ALA A 240 4.23 -0.56 0.75
N PHE A 241 3.02 -1.09 0.87
CA PHE A 241 2.27 -1.08 2.12
C PHE A 241 1.77 -2.49 2.45
N ILE A 242 1.73 -2.78 3.73
CA ILE A 242 1.15 -4.01 4.28
C ILE A 242 -0.16 -3.64 4.96
N PHE A 243 -1.21 -4.38 4.62
CA PHE A 243 -2.53 -4.29 5.23
C PHE A 243 -2.83 -5.59 5.96
N ALA A 244 -3.04 -5.50 7.26
CA ALA A 244 -3.41 -6.63 8.08
C ALA A 244 -4.79 -6.41 8.72
N THR A 245 -5.63 -7.43 8.67
CA THR A 245 -6.90 -7.46 9.39
C THR A 245 -7.01 -8.68 10.28
N GLY A 246 -7.82 -8.56 11.31
CA GLY A 246 -8.06 -9.66 12.23
C GLY A 246 -9.47 -9.62 12.80
N ALA A 247 -10.06 -10.77 12.99
CA ALA A 247 -11.33 -10.89 13.69
C ALA A 247 -11.09 -11.24 15.16
N PRO A 248 -11.58 -10.43 16.12
CA PRO A 248 -11.55 -10.81 17.53
C PRO A 248 -12.30 -12.12 17.79
N THR A 249 -11.94 -12.87 18.82
CA THR A 249 -12.69 -14.06 19.23
C THR A 249 -14.11 -13.69 19.68
N VAL A 250 -15.07 -14.55 19.37
CA VAL A 250 -16.45 -14.39 19.84
C VAL A 250 -16.52 -14.77 21.30
N PRO A 251 -17.04 -13.90 22.21
CA PRO A 251 -17.25 -14.24 23.60
C PRO A 251 -18.27 -15.39 23.75
N GLN A 252 -18.10 -16.23 24.78
CA GLN A 252 -18.98 -17.40 24.99
C GLN A 252 -20.42 -17.02 25.38
N SER A 253 -20.62 -15.81 25.89
CA SER A 253 -21.94 -15.33 26.37
C SER A 253 -22.84 -14.77 25.28
N VAL A 254 -22.35 -14.64 24.04
CA VAL A 254 -23.09 -14.02 22.94
C VAL A 254 -23.13 -14.90 21.71
N THR A 255 -24.16 -14.73 20.90
CA THR A 255 -24.27 -15.40 19.61
C THR A 255 -23.45 -14.62 18.57
N GLY A 256 -22.52 -15.29 17.91
CA GLY A 256 -21.68 -14.62 16.92
C GLY A 256 -20.89 -15.60 16.04
N GLY A 257 -20.20 -15.05 15.07
CA GLY A 257 -19.34 -15.80 14.17
C GLY A 257 -18.18 -14.92 13.68
N THR A 258 -17.07 -15.55 13.34
CA THR A 258 -15.93 -14.94 12.68
C THR A 258 -15.72 -15.58 11.33
N ALA A 259 -15.33 -14.79 10.35
CA ALA A 259 -14.92 -15.30 9.06
C ALA A 259 -13.81 -14.43 8.48
N SER A 260 -12.99 -15.06 7.64
CA SER A 260 -11.99 -14.36 6.84
C SER A 260 -12.13 -14.75 5.37
N HIS A 261 -11.89 -13.82 4.47
CA HIS A 261 -11.84 -14.05 3.05
C HIS A 261 -10.72 -13.21 2.44
N ASN A 262 -9.81 -13.87 1.73
CA ASN A 262 -8.72 -13.22 0.99
C ASN A 262 -7.95 -12.18 1.83
N GLY A 263 -7.59 -12.53 3.07
CA GLY A 263 -6.85 -11.64 3.99
C GLY A 263 -7.69 -10.56 4.68
N VAL A 264 -9.01 -10.55 4.49
CA VAL A 264 -9.94 -9.64 5.19
C VAL A 264 -10.77 -10.45 6.17
N ALA A 265 -10.67 -10.10 7.44
CA ALA A 265 -11.37 -10.80 8.52
C ALA A 265 -12.43 -9.91 9.16
N ILE A 266 -13.55 -10.50 9.56
CA ILE A 266 -14.67 -9.79 10.19
C ILE A 266 -15.29 -10.65 11.28
N ARG A 267 -15.75 -10.01 12.36
CA ARG A 267 -16.53 -10.63 13.40
C ARG A 267 -17.94 -10.03 13.45
N TYR A 268 -18.91 -10.89 13.58
CA TYR A 268 -20.32 -10.56 13.82
C TYR A 268 -20.74 -11.03 15.20
N ILE A 269 -21.40 -10.17 15.97
CA ILE A 269 -21.96 -10.50 17.29
C ILE A 269 -23.39 -10.00 17.35
N GLN A 270 -24.26 -10.81 17.90
CA GLN A 270 -25.63 -10.44 18.26
C GLN A 270 -25.86 -10.75 19.73
N ASP A 271 -26.44 -9.78 20.44
CA ASP A 271 -26.74 -9.86 21.86
C ASP A 271 -28.06 -9.14 22.15
N TYR A 272 -28.79 -9.61 23.15
CA TYR A 272 -30.04 -9.00 23.60
C TYR A 272 -29.83 -8.34 24.96
N ASP A 273 -30.17 -7.05 25.05
CA ASP A 273 -30.12 -6.29 26.28
C ASP A 273 -31.50 -6.26 26.95
N ALA A 274 -31.71 -7.15 27.95
CA ALA A 274 -32.96 -7.27 28.65
C ALA A 274 -33.33 -6.03 29.46
N ASN A 275 -32.39 -5.17 29.83
CA ASN A 275 -32.67 -3.96 30.59
C ASN A 275 -33.33 -2.88 29.73
N TYR A 276 -33.08 -2.89 28.43
CA TYR A 276 -33.58 -1.89 27.50
C TYR A 276 -34.54 -2.48 26.45
N LEU A 277 -34.82 -3.80 26.51
CA LEU A 277 -35.64 -4.54 25.52
C LEU A 277 -35.16 -4.23 24.08
N THR A 278 -33.85 -4.38 23.86
CA THR A 278 -33.21 -4.08 22.56
C THR A 278 -32.29 -5.18 22.11
N ASP A 279 -32.39 -5.55 20.85
CA ASP A 279 -31.36 -6.34 20.16
C ASP A 279 -30.16 -5.48 19.80
N ARG A 280 -28.97 -5.92 20.10
CA ARG A 280 -27.71 -5.27 19.74
C ARG A 280 -26.96 -6.12 18.71
N ASN A 281 -26.57 -5.49 17.64
CA ASN A 281 -25.76 -6.11 16.60
C ASN A 281 -24.48 -5.32 16.43
N VAL A 282 -23.34 -6.00 16.48
CA VAL A 282 -22.00 -5.41 16.32
C VAL A 282 -21.24 -6.20 15.27
N VAL A 283 -20.76 -5.48 14.28
CA VAL A 283 -19.81 -5.98 13.28
C VAL A 283 -18.51 -5.24 13.47
N ASN A 284 -17.39 -5.96 13.54
CA ASN A 284 -16.09 -5.32 13.75
C ASN A 284 -14.91 -6.11 13.18
N THR A 285 -13.80 -5.40 12.98
CA THR A 285 -12.52 -5.94 12.53
C THR A 285 -11.36 -5.19 13.14
N TYR A 286 -10.25 -5.87 13.41
CA TYR A 286 -8.97 -5.21 13.70
C TYR A 286 -8.33 -4.70 12.42
N LYS A 287 -7.59 -3.60 12.53
CA LYS A 287 -6.87 -2.98 11.41
C LYS A 287 -5.40 -2.78 11.76
N GLY A 288 -4.54 -3.00 10.79
CA GLY A 288 -3.12 -2.68 10.85
C GLY A 288 -2.62 -2.25 9.47
N PHE A 289 -1.89 -1.14 9.44
CA PHE A 289 -1.24 -0.62 8.24
C PHE A 289 0.21 -0.33 8.54
N ARG A 290 1.11 -0.68 7.62
CA ARG A 290 2.52 -0.37 7.73
C ARG A 290 3.14 -0.14 6.36
N SER A 291 4.00 0.86 6.24
CA SER A 291 4.87 1.07 5.09
C SER A 291 6.10 0.18 5.18
N VAL A 292 6.54 -0.33 4.03
CA VAL A 292 7.76 -1.13 3.91
C VAL A 292 8.91 -0.21 3.53
N GLN A 293 9.94 -0.20 4.36
CA GLN A 293 11.18 0.51 4.08
C GLN A 293 12.24 -0.50 3.66
N ASP A 294 13.05 -0.13 2.68
CA ASP A 294 14.08 -0.98 2.11
C ASP A 294 15.48 -0.45 2.38
N GLN A 295 16.43 -1.38 2.53
CA GLN A 295 17.85 -1.09 2.39
C GLN A 295 18.22 -1.14 0.92
N LEU A 296 19.05 -0.22 0.48
CA LEU A 296 19.46 -0.09 -0.91
C LEU A 296 20.89 -0.58 -1.11
N LEU A 297 21.16 -1.04 -2.33
CA LEU A 297 22.48 -1.43 -2.75
C LEU A 297 23.11 -0.29 -3.53
N GLY A 298 24.16 0.31 -2.98
CA GLY A 298 25.02 1.27 -3.65
C GLY A 298 26.26 0.59 -4.23
N VAL A 299 26.89 1.23 -5.21
CA VAL A 299 28.19 0.83 -5.75
C VAL A 299 29.13 2.02 -5.59
N ASN A 300 30.25 1.79 -4.95
CA ASN A 300 31.29 2.81 -4.83
C ASN A 300 32.06 2.90 -6.15
N GLU A 301 31.94 3.99 -6.87
CA GLU A 301 32.57 4.20 -8.18
C GLU A 301 34.10 4.13 -8.15
N THR A 302 34.72 4.43 -7.01
CA THR A 302 36.16 4.42 -6.85
C THR A 302 36.73 3.02 -6.64
N THR A 303 36.01 2.19 -5.87
CA THR A 303 36.48 0.85 -5.50
C THR A 303 35.77 -0.28 -6.26
N ASP A 304 34.75 0.03 -7.05
CA ASP A 304 33.85 -0.90 -7.75
C ASP A 304 33.29 -1.99 -6.82
N GLN A 305 33.07 -1.60 -5.56
CA GLN A 305 32.49 -2.50 -4.55
C GLN A 305 31.06 -2.07 -4.21
N ALA A 306 30.20 -3.06 -4.09
CA ALA A 306 28.85 -2.86 -3.61
C ALA A 306 28.85 -2.70 -2.08
N PHE A 307 27.97 -1.83 -1.60
CA PHE A 307 27.69 -1.65 -0.18
C PHE A 307 26.19 -1.54 0.06
N VAL A 308 25.74 -1.90 1.25
CA VAL A 308 24.34 -1.77 1.66
C VAL A 308 24.16 -0.42 2.34
N SER A 309 23.06 0.27 2.07
CA SER A 309 22.73 1.55 2.68
C SER A 309 22.68 1.45 4.21
N THR A 310 23.15 2.51 4.87
CA THR A 310 23.12 2.63 6.34
C THR A 310 21.71 2.88 6.84
N TYR A 311 20.95 3.68 6.07
CA TYR A 311 19.58 4.05 6.38
C TYR A 311 18.57 3.19 5.60
N GLU A 312 17.38 3.12 6.13
CA GLU A 312 16.22 2.52 5.47
C GLU A 312 15.42 3.60 4.77
N HIS A 313 15.04 3.33 3.52
CA HIS A 313 14.37 4.31 2.67
C HIS A 313 13.00 3.80 2.21
N PHE A 314 11.99 4.67 2.20
CA PHE A 314 10.72 4.38 1.55
C PHE A 314 10.84 4.66 0.05
N VAL A 315 11.18 3.64 -0.72
CA VAL A 315 11.42 3.76 -2.18
C VAL A 315 10.34 3.11 -3.04
N ARG A 316 9.42 2.34 -2.42
CA ARG A 316 8.36 1.62 -3.14
C ARG A 316 7.17 2.49 -3.53
N GLY A 317 7.22 3.78 -3.23
CA GLY A 317 6.17 4.72 -3.55
C GLY A 317 6.66 6.14 -3.73
N ILE A 318 5.94 6.89 -4.56
CA ILE A 318 6.19 8.29 -4.89
C ILE A 318 4.86 9.04 -4.77
N LYS A 319 4.89 10.22 -4.17
CA LYS A 319 3.75 11.14 -4.17
C LYS A 319 3.80 12.02 -5.42
N LEU A 320 2.66 12.19 -6.05
CA LEU A 320 2.42 13.15 -7.11
C LEU A 320 1.40 14.16 -6.59
N ASP A 321 1.70 15.45 -6.75
CA ASP A 321 0.87 16.52 -6.26
C ASP A 321 0.55 17.48 -7.39
N LEU A 322 -0.73 17.60 -7.76
CA LEU A 322 -1.16 18.40 -8.88
C LEU A 322 -0.91 19.90 -8.64
N ALA A 323 -1.04 20.32 -7.37
CA ALA A 323 -0.86 21.73 -6.98
C ALA A 323 0.62 22.12 -6.84
N ALA A 324 1.54 21.17 -6.69
CA ALA A 324 2.95 21.48 -6.56
C ALA A 324 3.57 21.94 -7.89
N THR A 325 4.30 23.04 -7.86
CA THR A 325 4.99 23.61 -9.03
C THR A 325 6.38 23.01 -9.23
N ASP A 326 7.02 22.59 -8.14
CA ASP A 326 8.38 22.09 -8.12
C ASP A 326 8.46 20.64 -7.66
N ASP A 327 9.46 19.91 -8.12
CA ASP A 327 9.70 18.55 -7.70
C ASP A 327 10.55 18.53 -6.44
N ALA A 328 10.06 17.94 -5.37
CA ALA A 328 10.86 17.65 -4.18
C ALA A 328 11.54 16.29 -4.36
N LEU A 329 12.80 16.31 -4.68
CA LEU A 329 13.67 15.15 -4.82
C LEU A 329 14.59 15.04 -3.59
N PRO A 330 15.15 13.83 -3.30
CA PRO A 330 16.17 13.69 -2.27
C PRO A 330 17.34 14.64 -2.54
N LEU A 331 17.78 15.36 -1.53
CA LEU A 331 18.87 16.30 -1.65
C LEU A 331 20.21 15.58 -1.55
N SER A 332 21.11 15.82 -2.50
CA SER A 332 22.48 15.28 -2.46
C SER A 332 23.41 16.12 -1.56
N SER A 333 23.12 17.41 -1.39
CA SER A 333 23.86 18.33 -0.52
C SER A 333 23.11 19.65 -0.41
N GLY A 334 23.39 20.43 0.63
CA GLY A 334 22.89 21.80 0.79
C GLY A 334 21.94 21.95 1.99
N THR A 335 21.28 23.11 2.07
CA THR A 335 20.36 23.43 3.17
C THR A 335 19.13 22.53 3.12
N GLY A 336 18.84 21.84 4.23
CA GLY A 336 17.73 20.90 4.34
C GLY A 336 18.06 19.45 3.95
N SER A 337 19.30 19.15 3.54
CA SER A 337 19.74 17.76 3.34
C SER A 337 19.88 17.04 4.68
N THR A 338 19.33 15.83 4.75
CA THR A 338 19.54 14.90 5.86
C THR A 338 20.54 13.82 5.43
N PRO A 339 21.26 13.16 6.37
CA PRO A 339 22.14 12.06 5.99
C PRO A 339 21.44 10.98 5.16
N GLU A 340 20.18 10.70 5.45
CA GLU A 340 19.34 9.75 4.72
C GLU A 340 19.06 10.21 3.29
N SER A 341 18.72 11.49 3.07
CA SER A 341 18.46 12.03 1.73
C SER A 341 19.71 12.08 0.88
N VAL A 342 20.87 12.40 1.48
CA VAL A 342 22.17 12.39 0.80
C VAL A 342 22.55 10.97 0.38
N GLU A 343 22.40 9.99 1.26
CA GLU A 343 22.67 8.58 0.95
C GLU A 343 21.75 8.08 -0.18
N LEU A 344 20.44 8.37 -0.10
CA LEU A 344 19.48 7.99 -1.14
C LEU A 344 19.84 8.60 -2.49
N ALA A 345 20.18 9.88 -2.53
CA ALA A 345 20.58 10.56 -3.76
C ALA A 345 21.88 9.99 -4.35
N ALA A 346 22.86 9.68 -3.49
CA ALA A 346 24.13 9.10 -3.91
C ALA A 346 23.97 7.69 -4.50
N ILE A 347 23.11 6.85 -3.90
CA ILE A 347 22.89 5.47 -4.34
C ILE A 347 22.06 5.41 -5.63
N THR A 348 21.02 6.23 -5.72
CA THR A 348 20.01 6.12 -6.78
C THR A 348 20.21 7.08 -7.94
N GLY A 349 21.03 8.10 -7.76
CA GLY A 349 21.15 9.21 -8.70
C GLY A 349 19.89 10.07 -8.81
N VAL A 350 18.92 9.89 -7.90
CA VAL A 350 17.73 10.71 -7.80
C VAL A 350 17.99 11.82 -6.81
N GLY A 351 18.37 12.98 -7.29
CA GLY A 351 18.68 14.14 -6.46
C GLY A 351 18.33 15.44 -7.15
N ALA A 352 18.27 16.54 -6.40
CA ALA A 352 18.25 17.86 -6.98
C ALA A 352 19.59 18.06 -7.69
N VAL A 353 19.59 18.03 -9.00
CA VAL A 353 20.69 18.56 -9.78
C VAL A 353 20.70 20.05 -9.44
N GLY A 354 21.76 20.50 -8.78
CA GLY A 354 21.90 21.90 -8.42
C GLY A 354 21.65 22.80 -9.64
N ALA A 355 20.80 23.77 -9.44
CA ALA A 355 20.56 24.82 -10.42
C ALA A 355 21.86 25.62 -10.64
#